data_b40cec85f8bd9165c74e0ea539c2b1c0
#
_entry.id   b40cec85f8bd9165c74e0ea539c2b1c0
#
_cell.length_a   1.000
_cell.length_b   1.000
_cell.length_c   1.000
_cell.angle_alpha   90.00
_cell.angle_beta   90.00
_cell.angle_gamma   90.00
#
_symmetry.space_group_name_H-M   'P 1'
#
loop_
_entity.id
_entity.type
_entity.pdbx_description
1 polymer ?
#
loop_
_entity_poly.entity_id
_entity_poly.type
_entity_poly.pdbx_seq_one_letter_code
_entity_poly.pdbx_strand_id
1 'polypeptide(L)'
;MSKCESNIDELIVPELVEIPGTVSSRLAEYRDWHGDAQADVSDLEACVANLEIQGPSITAIDFANPCARYSEVSVELGTDVVHARLIEPAGRARASERIPLCLMFHDVDRPVRGWHHMTRFAAMGYAVLALDDDVVGAGDLQRGIASPAFVERVRWGYAMAKVARDLDGVDPDRIFAWGEGFGGGIALAVSALDERGLACTAIANPLPGGLEALSSRVRGAVLMGTSLMDTVSDPKGQFAVFNGLECDRRHIIYAKYAHERINAFENEVVDFFNQTFYPCSLA
;
A
#
# COMPACT_ATOMS: atom_id res chain seq x y z
N MET A 1 32.59 3.26 -10.16
CA MET A 1 31.32 3.18 -9.42
C MET A 1 30.61 4.52 -9.63
N SER A 2 29.85 4.63 -10.73
CA SER A 2 28.99 5.78 -11.00
C SER A 2 27.73 5.57 -10.17
N LYS A 3 27.47 6.45 -9.20
CA LYS A 3 26.18 6.55 -8.54
C LYS A 3 25.16 6.84 -9.63
N CYS A 4 24.23 5.92 -9.84
CA CYS A 4 23.00 6.21 -10.53
C CYS A 4 22.23 7.16 -9.61
N GLU A 5 22.48 8.45 -9.72
CA GLU A 5 21.64 9.49 -9.16
C GLU A 5 20.36 9.49 -10.01
N SER A 6 19.44 8.59 -9.67
CA SER A 6 18.07 8.71 -10.13
C SER A 6 17.53 9.97 -9.47
N ASN A 7 17.15 10.94 -10.28
CA ASN A 7 16.49 12.16 -9.86
C ASN A 7 15.10 11.77 -9.34
N ILE A 8 15.02 11.43 -8.04
CA ILE A 8 13.89 10.77 -7.37
C ILE A 8 12.69 11.74 -7.23
N ASP A 9 12.92 13.03 -7.47
CA ASP A 9 11.91 14.09 -7.41
C ASP A 9 11.31 14.44 -8.78
N GLU A 10 11.50 13.62 -9.80
CA GLU A 10 10.94 13.90 -11.13
C GLU A 10 9.46 13.53 -11.18
N LEU A 11 8.63 14.54 -11.41
CA LEU A 11 7.19 14.38 -11.59
C LEU A 11 6.93 13.77 -12.98
N ILE A 12 6.43 12.53 -12.99
CA ILE A 12 6.16 11.81 -14.24
C ILE A 12 4.69 11.91 -14.59
N VAL A 13 4.38 12.41 -15.80
CA VAL A 13 3.02 12.43 -16.38
C VAL A 13 3.03 11.58 -17.65
N PRO A 14 2.96 10.25 -17.53
CA PRO A 14 3.25 9.33 -18.64
C PRO A 14 2.25 9.36 -19.78
N GLU A 15 1.07 9.95 -19.54
CA GLU A 15 -0.05 9.94 -20.48
C GLU A 15 -0.07 11.13 -21.44
N LEU A 16 0.77 12.11 -21.21
CA LEU A 16 0.78 13.36 -21.96
C LEU A 16 2.09 13.51 -22.70
N VAL A 17 1.99 13.66 -24.02
CA VAL A 17 3.13 14.03 -24.88
C VAL A 17 3.52 15.49 -24.61
N GLU A 18 2.51 16.34 -24.36
CA GLU A 18 2.65 17.74 -23.99
C GLU A 18 1.68 18.06 -22.85
N ILE A 19 2.17 18.70 -21.77
CA ILE A 19 1.35 18.99 -20.59
C ILE A 19 0.48 20.23 -20.87
N PRO A 20 -0.87 20.10 -20.91
CA PRO A 20 -1.75 21.24 -21.10
C PRO A 20 -1.56 22.32 -20.01
N GLY A 21 -1.75 23.59 -20.37
CA GLY A 21 -1.57 24.70 -19.43
C GLY A 21 -2.41 24.61 -18.15
N THR A 22 -3.62 24.05 -18.23
CA THR A 22 -4.48 23.80 -17.05
C THR A 22 -3.90 22.76 -16.09
N VAL A 23 -3.27 21.73 -16.61
CA VAL A 23 -2.56 20.71 -15.82
C VAL A 23 -1.31 21.31 -15.19
N SER A 24 -0.51 22.05 -15.99
CA SER A 24 0.69 22.73 -15.49
C SER A 24 0.39 23.71 -14.35
N SER A 25 -0.73 24.45 -14.44
CA SER A 25 -1.14 25.38 -13.39
C SER A 25 -1.49 24.65 -12.08
N ARG A 26 -2.22 23.53 -12.16
CA ARG A 26 -2.52 22.70 -10.98
C ARG A 26 -1.27 22.10 -10.37
N LEU A 27 -0.39 21.56 -11.19
CA LEU A 27 0.88 21.00 -10.72
C LEU A 27 1.75 22.05 -10.04
N ALA A 28 1.79 23.28 -10.57
CA ALA A 28 2.50 24.38 -9.95
C ALA A 28 1.91 24.79 -8.59
N GLU A 29 0.57 24.74 -8.45
CA GLU A 29 -0.10 25.01 -7.18
C GLU A 29 0.17 23.93 -6.13
N TYR A 30 0.20 22.65 -6.53
CA TYR A 30 0.28 21.53 -5.60
C TYR A 30 1.71 21.13 -5.24
N ARG A 31 2.69 21.48 -6.07
CA ARG A 31 4.09 21.04 -5.94
C ARG A 31 4.67 21.26 -4.54
N ASP A 32 4.36 22.41 -3.93
CA ASP A 32 4.92 22.81 -2.64
C ASP A 32 3.84 22.79 -1.53
N TRP A 33 2.70 22.15 -1.80
CA TRP A 33 1.62 22.10 -0.82
C TRP A 33 1.85 21.01 0.22
N HIS A 34 1.82 21.35 1.51
CA HIS A 34 2.06 20.43 2.64
C HIS A 34 0.83 20.23 3.56
N GLY A 35 -0.35 20.68 3.15
CA GLY A 35 -1.55 20.65 3.99
C GLY A 35 -1.73 21.91 4.83
N ASP A 36 -2.96 22.13 5.33
CA ASP A 36 -3.33 23.31 6.11
C ASP A 36 -3.14 23.13 7.63
N ALA A 37 -3.28 21.90 8.12
CA ALA A 37 -3.25 21.60 9.54
C ALA A 37 -2.61 20.22 9.80
N GLN A 38 -1.92 20.12 10.94
CA GLN A 38 -1.41 18.86 11.41
C GLN A 38 -2.56 18.07 12.05
N ALA A 39 -2.95 16.96 11.42
CA ALA A 39 -3.97 16.07 11.98
C ALA A 39 -3.44 15.35 13.22
N ASP A 40 -4.33 15.07 14.18
CA ASP A 40 -4.00 14.27 15.36
C ASP A 40 -3.91 12.79 15.00
N VAL A 41 -2.79 12.17 15.30
CA VAL A 41 -2.49 10.76 15.04
C VAL A 41 -2.55 9.87 16.28
N SER A 42 -2.93 10.43 17.43
CA SER A 42 -2.90 9.74 18.72
C SER A 42 -3.75 8.46 18.75
N ASP A 43 -4.92 8.47 18.13
CA ASP A 43 -5.79 7.30 18.06
C ASP A 43 -5.16 6.17 17.21
N LEU A 44 -4.45 6.54 16.13
CA LEU A 44 -3.70 5.59 15.31
C LEU A 44 -2.51 5.00 16.06
N GLU A 45 -1.77 5.80 16.80
CA GLU A 45 -0.67 5.32 17.65
C GLU A 45 -1.21 4.40 18.75
N ALA A 46 -2.30 4.77 19.39
CA ALA A 46 -2.92 3.99 20.44
C ALA A 46 -3.45 2.64 19.93
N CYS A 47 -4.02 2.58 18.72
CA CYS A 47 -4.60 1.36 18.18
C CYS A 47 -3.57 0.26 17.86
N VAL A 48 -2.31 0.63 17.65
CA VAL A 48 -1.22 -0.32 17.39
C VAL A 48 -0.35 -0.59 18.63
N ALA A 49 -0.43 0.28 19.64
CA ALA A 49 0.31 0.10 20.88
C ALA A 49 -0.23 -1.13 21.65
N ASN A 50 0.68 -2.01 22.06
CA ASN A 50 0.35 -3.21 22.85
C ASN A 50 -0.67 -4.15 22.18
N LEU A 51 -0.65 -4.24 20.86
CA LEU A 51 -1.55 -5.10 20.12
C LEU A 51 -1.26 -6.58 20.42
N GLU A 52 -2.21 -7.25 21.09
CA GLU A 52 -2.15 -8.68 21.32
C GLU A 52 -2.75 -9.41 20.12
N ILE A 53 -1.96 -10.31 19.53
CA ILE A 53 -2.32 -11.09 18.34
C ILE A 53 -2.28 -12.56 18.71
N GLN A 54 -3.39 -13.27 18.46
CA GLN A 54 -3.48 -14.73 18.62
C GLN A 54 -3.72 -15.39 17.26
N GLY A 55 -2.99 -16.45 16.99
CA GLY A 55 -2.98 -17.10 15.69
C GLY A 55 -1.72 -16.75 14.90
N PRO A 56 -1.70 -16.88 13.57
CA PRO A 56 -2.82 -17.07 12.64
C PRO A 56 -3.36 -18.51 12.58
N SER A 57 -4.67 -18.64 12.29
CA SER A 57 -5.26 -19.88 11.78
C SER A 57 -5.26 -19.81 10.25
N ILE A 58 -4.68 -20.81 9.58
CA ILE A 58 -4.53 -20.86 8.13
C ILE A 58 -5.25 -22.08 7.58
N THR A 59 -6.27 -21.84 6.74
CA THR A 59 -7.08 -22.88 6.11
C THR A 59 -6.83 -22.90 4.61
N ALA A 60 -6.27 -23.99 4.09
CA ALA A 60 -6.00 -24.12 2.66
C ALA A 60 -7.29 -24.24 1.84
N ILE A 61 -7.30 -23.61 0.67
CA ILE A 61 -8.36 -23.71 -0.35
C ILE A 61 -7.79 -24.40 -1.57
N ASP A 62 -8.45 -25.45 -2.01
CA ASP A 62 -8.04 -26.16 -3.23
C ASP A 62 -8.73 -25.59 -4.47
N PHE A 63 -8.03 -24.75 -5.20
CA PHE A 63 -8.44 -24.28 -6.53
C PHE A 63 -7.80 -25.08 -7.66
N ALA A 64 -7.14 -26.21 -7.36
CA ALA A 64 -6.44 -27.03 -8.33
C ALA A 64 -5.45 -26.24 -9.22
N ASN A 65 -4.85 -25.17 -8.70
CA ASN A 65 -3.89 -24.35 -9.43
C ASN A 65 -2.47 -24.88 -9.21
N PRO A 66 -1.77 -25.35 -10.25
CA PRO A 66 -0.41 -25.89 -10.08
C PRO A 66 0.65 -24.81 -9.77
N CYS A 67 0.34 -23.54 -9.98
CA CYS A 67 1.29 -22.44 -9.85
C CYS A 67 1.19 -21.66 -8.53
N ALA A 68 0.08 -21.79 -7.80
CA ALA A 68 -0.15 -21.06 -6.57
C ALA A 68 -0.93 -21.89 -5.54
N ARG A 69 -0.65 -21.64 -4.26
CA ARG A 69 -1.42 -22.14 -3.12
C ARG A 69 -2.29 -21.00 -2.59
N TYR A 70 -3.50 -21.35 -2.17
CA TYR A 70 -4.50 -20.41 -1.69
C TYR A 70 -4.93 -20.80 -0.28
N SER A 71 -5.03 -19.82 0.59
CA SER A 71 -5.48 -20.03 1.96
C SER A 71 -6.30 -18.84 2.47
N GLU A 72 -7.25 -19.14 3.33
CA GLU A 72 -7.87 -18.14 4.21
C GLU A 72 -7.06 -18.07 5.51
N VAL A 73 -6.85 -16.86 5.98
CA VAL A 73 -6.15 -16.57 7.23
C VAL A 73 -7.12 -15.87 8.16
N SER A 74 -7.19 -16.31 9.41
CA SER A 74 -7.90 -15.59 10.46
C SER A 74 -6.99 -15.34 11.64
N VAL A 75 -7.12 -14.16 12.23
CA VAL A 75 -6.29 -13.66 13.32
C VAL A 75 -7.19 -13.08 14.41
N GLU A 76 -7.00 -13.47 15.65
CA GLU A 76 -7.75 -12.92 16.78
C GLU A 76 -7.03 -11.69 17.34
N LEU A 77 -7.77 -10.58 17.45
CA LEU A 77 -7.31 -9.30 18.00
C LEU A 77 -8.20 -8.90 19.18
N GLY A 78 -7.98 -9.48 20.33
CA GLY A 78 -8.86 -9.34 21.49
C GLY A 78 -10.22 -10.00 21.24
N THR A 79 -11.29 -9.21 21.05
CA THR A 79 -12.64 -9.71 20.74
C THR A 79 -12.93 -9.83 19.24
N ASP A 80 -12.07 -9.27 18.40
CA ASP A 80 -12.27 -9.22 16.96
C ASP A 80 -11.57 -10.37 16.26
N VAL A 81 -12.15 -10.85 15.18
CA VAL A 81 -11.51 -11.81 14.27
C VAL A 81 -11.31 -11.15 12.94
N VAL A 82 -10.06 -11.02 12.52
CA VAL A 82 -9.69 -10.40 11.26
C VAL A 82 -9.40 -11.48 10.23
N HIS A 83 -9.99 -11.32 9.05
CA HIS A 83 -9.83 -12.25 7.94
C HIS A 83 -8.91 -11.67 6.86
N ALA A 84 -8.14 -12.55 6.24
CA ALA A 84 -7.29 -12.21 5.11
C ALA A 84 -7.19 -13.38 4.13
N ARG A 85 -6.80 -13.09 2.90
CA ARG A 85 -6.53 -14.07 1.85
C ARG A 85 -5.04 -14.15 1.62
N LEU A 86 -4.49 -15.38 1.72
CA LEU A 86 -3.09 -15.65 1.46
C LEU A 86 -2.93 -16.40 0.13
N ILE A 87 -2.08 -15.88 -0.75
CA ILE A 87 -1.60 -16.62 -1.92
C ILE A 87 -0.09 -16.75 -1.84
N GLU A 88 0.40 -17.93 -2.12
CA GLU A 88 1.82 -18.22 -2.20
C GLU A 88 2.16 -18.93 -3.52
N PRO A 89 3.37 -18.76 -4.07
CA PRO A 89 3.85 -19.59 -5.18
C PRO A 89 3.82 -21.08 -4.79
N ALA A 90 3.30 -21.95 -5.66
CA ALA A 90 3.25 -23.39 -5.39
C ALA A 90 4.64 -24.04 -5.40
N GLY A 91 5.54 -23.56 -6.25
CA GLY A 91 6.93 -24.01 -6.34
C GLY A 91 7.89 -22.96 -5.81
N ARG A 92 8.68 -23.32 -4.79
CA ARG A 92 9.86 -22.54 -4.42
C ARG A 92 11.06 -23.12 -5.14
N ALA A 93 11.93 -22.29 -5.68
CA ALA A 93 13.14 -22.75 -6.35
C ALA A 93 14.03 -23.57 -5.40
N ARG A 94 14.00 -23.23 -4.11
CA ARG A 94 14.61 -24.01 -3.03
C ARG A 94 13.72 -23.96 -1.78
N ALA A 95 13.57 -25.06 -1.07
CA ALA A 95 12.76 -25.15 0.15
C ALA A 95 13.24 -24.19 1.27
N SER A 96 14.52 -23.79 1.25
CA SER A 96 15.13 -22.86 2.20
C SER A 96 15.07 -21.39 1.76
N GLU A 97 14.55 -21.08 0.57
CA GLU A 97 14.48 -19.72 0.06
C GLU A 97 13.28 -19.01 0.67
N ARG A 98 13.54 -17.90 1.36
CA ARG A 98 12.50 -17.00 1.84
C ARG A 98 12.08 -16.05 0.73
N ILE A 99 10.79 -15.84 0.59
CA ILE A 99 10.20 -15.00 -0.45
C ILE A 99 9.67 -13.68 0.13
N PRO A 100 9.64 -12.60 -0.66
CA PRO A 100 8.99 -11.35 -0.25
C PRO A 100 7.47 -11.54 -0.14
N LEU A 101 6.82 -10.68 0.65
CA LEU A 101 5.37 -10.68 0.82
C LEU A 101 4.79 -9.29 0.58
N CYS A 102 3.71 -9.23 -0.20
CA CYS A 102 2.88 -8.05 -0.40
C CYS A 102 1.67 -8.06 0.53
N LEU A 103 1.58 -7.08 1.42
CA LEU A 103 0.34 -6.72 2.10
C LEU A 103 -0.53 -5.96 1.11
N MET A 104 -1.77 -6.39 0.92
CA MET A 104 -2.67 -5.77 -0.05
C MET A 104 -3.92 -5.25 0.64
N PHE A 105 -4.22 -3.97 0.39
CA PHE A 105 -5.37 -3.27 0.93
C PHE A 105 -6.22 -2.72 -0.23
N HIS A 106 -7.54 -2.91 -0.15
CA HIS A 106 -8.47 -2.48 -1.19
C HIS A 106 -9.21 -1.20 -0.82
N ASP A 107 -9.88 -0.60 -1.79
CA ASP A 107 -10.65 0.62 -1.60
C ASP A 107 -12.03 0.36 -0.97
N VAL A 108 -12.69 1.41 -0.46
CA VAL A 108 -13.95 1.38 0.30
C VAL A 108 -15.13 0.74 -0.43
N ASP A 109 -15.22 0.93 -1.73
CA ASP A 109 -16.32 0.47 -2.57
C ASP A 109 -16.03 -0.84 -3.31
N ARG A 110 -14.86 -1.38 -3.08
CA ARG A 110 -14.37 -2.58 -3.77
C ARG A 110 -14.01 -3.63 -2.75
N PRO A 111 -14.81 -4.67 -2.62
CA PRO A 111 -14.44 -5.79 -1.77
C PRO A 111 -13.08 -6.32 -2.18
N VAL A 112 -12.44 -7.05 -1.28
CA VAL A 112 -11.13 -7.63 -1.51
C VAL A 112 -11.00 -8.10 -2.96
N ARG A 113 -9.90 -7.74 -3.59
CA ARG A 113 -9.63 -8.11 -4.98
C ARG A 113 -9.77 -9.61 -5.15
N GLY A 114 -10.42 -10.01 -6.23
CA GLY A 114 -10.52 -11.42 -6.55
C GLY A 114 -9.15 -12.09 -6.58
N TRP A 115 -9.09 -13.35 -6.22
CA TRP A 115 -7.88 -14.14 -6.15
C TRP A 115 -6.96 -13.99 -7.38
N HIS A 116 -7.54 -13.79 -8.58
CA HIS A 116 -6.79 -13.64 -9.82
C HIS A 116 -5.87 -12.40 -9.87
N HIS A 117 -6.22 -11.30 -9.18
CA HIS A 117 -5.35 -10.13 -9.11
C HIS A 117 -4.12 -10.39 -8.27
N MET A 118 -4.29 -11.20 -7.23
CA MET A 118 -3.21 -11.56 -6.31
C MET A 118 -2.25 -12.55 -6.95
N THR A 119 -2.74 -13.42 -7.85
CA THR A 119 -1.90 -14.41 -8.55
C THR A 119 -0.81 -13.80 -9.41
N ARG A 120 -0.96 -12.55 -9.86
CA ARG A 120 0.09 -11.82 -10.57
C ARG A 120 1.38 -11.75 -9.75
N PHE A 121 1.26 -11.40 -8.46
CA PHE A 121 2.42 -11.33 -7.56
C PHE A 121 2.97 -12.72 -7.23
N ALA A 122 2.09 -13.70 -7.04
CA ALA A 122 2.52 -15.07 -6.83
C ALA A 122 3.28 -15.64 -8.04
N ALA A 123 2.88 -15.29 -9.26
CA ALA A 123 3.59 -15.68 -10.49
C ALA A 123 5.01 -15.08 -10.58
N MET A 124 5.26 -13.97 -9.90
CA MET A 124 6.57 -13.33 -9.79
C MET A 124 7.39 -13.80 -8.59
N GLY A 125 6.89 -14.75 -7.82
CA GLY A 125 7.59 -15.31 -6.67
C GLY A 125 7.32 -14.63 -5.34
N TYR A 126 6.27 -13.78 -5.24
CA TYR A 126 5.87 -13.13 -4.00
C TYR A 126 4.71 -13.86 -3.33
N ALA A 127 4.69 -13.90 -1.99
CA ALA A 127 3.44 -14.14 -1.28
C ALA A 127 2.59 -12.87 -1.27
N VAL A 128 1.27 -13.02 -1.18
CA VAL A 128 0.33 -11.91 -1.01
C VAL A 128 -0.58 -12.22 0.16
N LEU A 129 -0.68 -11.28 1.10
CA LEU A 129 -1.64 -11.32 2.19
C LEU A 129 -2.58 -10.12 2.05
N ALA A 130 -3.80 -10.36 1.58
CA ALA A 130 -4.80 -9.33 1.34
C ALA A 130 -5.81 -9.31 2.49
N LEU A 131 -5.97 -8.14 3.11
CA LEU A 131 -7.02 -7.93 4.12
C LEU A 131 -8.39 -8.13 3.47
N ASP A 132 -9.24 -8.97 4.08
CA ASP A 132 -10.60 -9.27 3.65
C ASP A 132 -11.57 -8.65 4.64
N ASP A 133 -12.05 -7.46 4.35
CA ASP A 133 -12.93 -6.69 5.20
C ASP A 133 -14.18 -6.20 4.47
N ASP A 134 -15.16 -5.75 5.24
CA ASP A 134 -16.40 -5.20 4.72
C ASP A 134 -16.23 -3.79 4.14
N VAL A 135 -17.15 -3.40 3.30
CA VAL A 135 -17.21 -2.07 2.69
C VAL A 135 -17.39 -1.00 3.77
N VAL A 136 -16.58 0.04 3.72
CA VAL A 136 -16.64 1.19 4.64
C VAL A 136 -17.64 2.22 4.12
N GLY A 137 -18.46 2.80 5.01
CA GLY A 137 -19.45 3.80 4.63
C GLY A 137 -18.82 5.15 4.22
N ALA A 138 -19.43 5.82 3.25
CA ALA A 138 -18.96 7.14 2.79
C ALA A 138 -18.88 8.20 3.91
N GLY A 139 -19.72 8.10 4.95
CA GLY A 139 -19.68 8.99 6.11
C GLY A 139 -18.42 8.89 6.96
N ASP A 140 -17.75 7.74 6.91
CA ASP A 140 -16.51 7.51 7.64
C ASP A 140 -15.32 8.23 7.00
N LEU A 141 -15.35 8.45 5.70
CA LEU A 141 -14.31 9.16 4.97
C LEU A 141 -14.21 10.64 5.34
N GLN A 142 -15.34 11.26 5.71
CA GLN A 142 -15.41 12.70 6.04
C GLN A 142 -14.67 13.06 7.34
N ARG A 143 -14.42 12.09 8.22
CA ARG A 143 -13.71 12.32 9.49
C ARG A 143 -12.19 12.25 9.35
N GLY A 144 -11.69 12.04 8.17
CA GLY A 144 -10.26 11.91 7.95
C GLY A 144 -9.66 10.70 8.68
N ILE A 145 -8.40 10.80 9.04
CA ILE A 145 -7.65 9.74 9.76
C ILE A 145 -8.18 9.47 11.18
N ALA A 146 -8.98 10.36 11.76
CA ALA A 146 -9.64 10.16 13.05
C ALA A 146 -10.95 9.33 12.92
N SER A 147 -11.31 8.86 11.74
CA SER A 147 -12.46 7.97 11.56
C SER A 147 -12.26 6.65 12.33
N PRO A 148 -13.22 6.24 13.20
CA PRO A 148 -13.12 4.94 13.86
C PRO A 148 -12.94 3.77 12.89
N ALA A 149 -13.61 3.80 11.74
CA ALA A 149 -13.45 2.78 10.71
C ALA A 149 -12.03 2.77 10.12
N PHE A 150 -11.41 3.92 9.92
CA PHE A 150 -10.02 3.98 9.46
C PHE A 150 -9.05 3.47 10.53
N VAL A 151 -9.18 3.92 11.76
CA VAL A 151 -8.35 3.49 12.90
C VAL A 151 -8.41 1.96 13.06
N GLU A 152 -9.60 1.39 12.98
CA GLU A 152 -9.79 -0.06 13.06
C GLU A 152 -9.09 -0.81 11.92
N ARG A 153 -9.22 -0.33 10.65
CA ARG A 153 -8.56 -0.96 9.50
C ARG A 153 -7.04 -0.82 9.55
N VAL A 154 -6.52 0.29 10.05
CA VAL A 154 -5.09 0.44 10.30
C VAL A 154 -4.62 -0.55 11.37
N ARG A 155 -5.38 -0.75 12.45
CA ARG A 155 -5.10 -1.77 13.47
C ARG A 155 -5.04 -3.17 12.87
N TRP A 156 -5.99 -3.52 12.00
CA TRP A 156 -6.00 -4.82 11.30
C TRP A 156 -4.83 -4.96 10.32
N GLY A 157 -4.58 -3.95 9.52
CA GLY A 157 -3.44 -3.93 8.58
C GLY A 157 -2.10 -4.07 9.30
N TYR A 158 -1.94 -3.41 10.44
CA TYR A 158 -0.75 -3.53 11.28
C TYR A 158 -0.58 -4.95 11.87
N ALA A 159 -1.68 -5.56 12.30
CA ALA A 159 -1.67 -6.96 12.74
C ALA A 159 -1.24 -7.89 11.60
N MET A 160 -1.76 -7.67 10.37
CA MET A 160 -1.33 -8.43 9.19
C MET A 160 0.16 -8.26 8.89
N ALA A 161 0.72 -7.07 9.09
CA ALA A 161 2.16 -6.84 8.91
C ALA A 161 3.01 -7.65 9.91
N LYS A 162 2.54 -7.79 11.16
CA LYS A 162 3.19 -8.66 12.16
C LYS A 162 3.06 -10.13 11.78
N VAL A 163 1.85 -10.58 11.45
CA VAL A 163 1.60 -11.98 11.03
C VAL A 163 2.44 -12.33 9.78
N ALA A 164 2.53 -11.43 8.81
CA ALA A 164 3.31 -11.66 7.59
C ALA A 164 4.77 -11.99 7.87
N ARG A 165 5.37 -11.37 8.89
CA ARG A 165 6.77 -11.63 9.28
C ARG A 165 6.99 -12.99 9.90
N ASP A 166 5.94 -13.54 10.53
CA ASP A 166 5.98 -14.82 11.22
C ASP A 166 5.55 -15.99 10.32
N LEU A 167 5.07 -15.71 9.09
CA LEU A 167 4.69 -16.74 8.12
C LEU A 167 5.91 -17.54 7.67
N ASP A 168 5.76 -18.87 7.70
CA ASP A 168 6.83 -19.77 7.26
C ASP A 168 7.21 -19.52 5.80
N GLY A 169 8.50 -19.34 5.58
CA GLY A 169 9.08 -19.11 4.26
C GLY A 169 8.91 -17.70 3.70
N VAL A 170 8.37 -16.76 4.46
CA VAL A 170 8.39 -15.33 4.14
C VAL A 170 9.68 -14.70 4.66
N ASP A 171 10.25 -13.77 3.90
CA ASP A 171 11.38 -12.96 4.35
C ASP A 171 10.86 -11.75 5.15
N PRO A 172 11.10 -11.69 6.46
CA PRO A 172 10.57 -10.64 7.31
C PRO A 172 11.12 -9.23 7.01
N ASP A 173 12.22 -9.14 6.27
CA ASP A 173 12.82 -7.87 5.85
C ASP A 173 12.35 -7.44 4.45
N ARG A 174 11.60 -8.30 3.76
CA ARG A 174 11.04 -8.04 2.43
C ARG A 174 9.52 -8.05 2.45
N ILE A 175 8.94 -7.27 3.39
CA ILE A 175 7.50 -7.01 3.46
C ILE A 175 7.24 -5.64 2.85
N PHE A 176 6.29 -5.57 1.94
CA PHE A 176 5.86 -4.34 1.30
C PHE A 176 4.34 -4.23 1.25
N ALA A 177 3.83 -3.03 1.06
CA ALA A 177 2.41 -2.76 1.01
C ALA A 177 1.98 -2.19 -0.34
N TRP A 178 0.77 -2.56 -0.75
CA TRP A 178 0.09 -2.02 -1.91
C TRP A 178 -1.35 -1.69 -1.57
N GLY A 179 -1.79 -0.46 -1.88
CA GLY A 179 -3.18 -0.06 -1.67
C GLY A 179 -3.65 1.06 -2.58
N GLU A 180 -4.96 1.10 -2.83
CA GLU A 180 -5.65 2.14 -3.59
C GLU A 180 -6.71 2.79 -2.71
N GLY A 181 -6.97 4.08 -2.93
CA GLY A 181 -7.99 4.81 -2.21
C GLY A 181 -7.83 4.66 -0.70
N PHE A 182 -8.85 4.18 -0.02
CA PHE A 182 -8.83 3.90 1.41
C PHE A 182 -7.75 2.87 1.79
N GLY A 183 -7.59 1.83 0.99
CA GLY A 183 -6.50 0.87 1.16
C GLY A 183 -5.12 1.50 0.98
N GLY A 184 -5.00 2.52 0.12
CA GLY A 184 -3.77 3.32 0.00
C GLY A 184 -3.44 4.07 1.28
N GLY A 185 -4.46 4.62 1.95
CA GLY A 185 -4.31 5.23 3.27
C GLY A 185 -3.88 4.24 4.35
N ILE A 186 -4.50 3.04 4.37
CA ILE A 186 -4.12 1.97 5.30
C ILE A 186 -2.66 1.55 5.05
N ALA A 187 -2.26 1.35 3.80
CA ALA A 187 -0.88 0.99 3.44
C ALA A 187 0.14 2.02 3.94
N LEU A 188 -0.15 3.32 3.75
CA LEU A 188 0.69 4.41 4.24
C LEU A 188 0.76 4.43 5.77
N ALA A 189 -0.40 4.35 6.45
CA ALA A 189 -0.47 4.39 7.91
C ALA A 189 0.26 3.19 8.54
N VAL A 190 0.09 1.98 8.01
CA VAL A 190 0.83 0.78 8.46
C VAL A 190 2.33 0.98 8.27
N SER A 191 2.76 1.51 7.11
CA SER A 191 4.18 1.78 6.84
C SER A 191 4.78 2.82 7.79
N ALA A 192 3.99 3.85 8.16
CA ALA A 192 4.43 4.91 9.07
C ALA A 192 4.49 4.47 10.54
N LEU A 193 3.58 3.57 10.96
CA LEU A 193 3.46 3.12 12.34
C LEU A 193 4.28 1.87 12.67
N ASP A 194 4.70 1.14 11.65
CA ASP A 194 5.48 -0.08 11.85
C ASP A 194 6.92 0.22 12.28
N GLU A 195 7.26 -0.11 13.50
CA GLU A 195 8.57 0.21 14.11
C GLU A 195 9.74 -0.41 13.34
N ARG A 196 9.56 -1.59 12.77
CA ARG A 196 10.56 -2.26 11.93
C ARG A 196 10.67 -1.62 10.55
N GLY A 197 9.59 -0.99 10.10
CA GLY A 197 9.42 -0.44 8.76
C GLY A 197 9.07 -1.51 7.72
N LEU A 198 8.28 -1.13 6.73
CA LEU A 198 8.10 -1.91 5.52
C LEU A 198 9.23 -1.57 4.54
N ALA A 199 9.63 -2.52 3.71
CA ALA A 199 10.73 -2.32 2.77
C ALA A 199 10.38 -1.31 1.68
N CYS A 200 9.14 -1.33 1.21
CA CYS A 200 8.58 -0.29 0.34
C CYS A 200 7.05 -0.30 0.35
N THR A 201 6.45 0.78 -0.12
CA THR A 201 5.00 0.98 -0.15
C THR A 201 4.58 1.60 -1.48
N ALA A 202 3.57 1.04 -2.13
CA ALA A 202 2.95 1.61 -3.32
C ALA A 202 1.51 2.02 -2.99
N ILE A 203 1.13 3.25 -3.34
CA ILE A 203 -0.19 3.80 -3.05
C ILE A 203 -0.74 4.56 -4.24
N ALA A 204 -2.05 4.45 -4.48
CA ALA A 204 -2.74 5.26 -5.48
C ALA A 204 -3.93 5.98 -4.85
N ASN A 205 -4.07 7.28 -5.12
CA ASN A 205 -5.19 8.11 -4.68
C ASN A 205 -5.56 7.92 -3.19
N PRO A 206 -4.60 7.99 -2.24
CA PRO A 206 -4.83 7.59 -0.86
C PRO A 206 -5.92 8.39 -0.16
N LEU A 207 -6.72 7.71 0.66
CA LEU A 207 -7.78 8.21 1.54
C LEU A 207 -7.57 7.68 2.97
N PRO A 208 -8.13 8.31 4.00
CA PRO A 208 -8.84 9.59 4.01
C PRO A 208 -7.89 10.79 4.08
N GLY A 209 -8.45 12.01 4.18
CA GLY A 209 -7.65 13.22 4.44
C GLY A 209 -6.95 13.21 5.80
N GLY A 210 -5.84 13.93 5.94
CA GLY A 210 -5.02 14.01 7.16
C GLY A 210 -3.81 13.04 7.15
N LEU A 211 -3.67 12.22 6.11
CA LEU A 211 -2.57 11.26 5.99
C LEU A 211 -1.18 11.92 5.93
N GLU A 212 -1.10 13.18 5.51
CA GLU A 212 0.14 13.94 5.49
C GLU A 212 0.84 14.01 6.84
N ALA A 213 0.07 13.94 7.95
CA ALA A 213 0.60 13.89 9.32
C ALA A 213 1.45 12.63 9.61
N LEU A 214 1.30 11.58 8.80
CA LEU A 214 2.05 10.33 8.92
C LEU A 214 3.25 10.25 7.96
N SER A 215 3.29 11.09 6.93
CA SER A 215 4.19 10.93 5.79
C SER A 215 5.67 10.91 6.18
N SER A 216 6.12 11.81 7.07
CA SER A 216 7.52 11.89 7.51
C SER A 216 8.00 10.68 8.34
N ARG A 217 7.07 9.84 8.79
CA ARG A 217 7.39 8.63 9.56
C ARG A 217 7.66 7.40 8.69
N VAL A 218 7.29 7.46 7.41
CA VAL A 218 7.52 6.36 6.46
C VAL A 218 9.01 6.22 6.17
N ARG A 219 9.55 5.02 6.35
CA ARG A 219 10.99 4.76 6.25
C ARG A 219 11.39 4.07 4.95
N GLY A 220 10.54 3.19 4.45
CA GLY A 220 10.76 2.47 3.19
C GLY A 220 10.44 3.35 1.98
N ALA A 221 10.97 2.97 0.82
CA ALA A 221 10.71 3.69 -0.42
C ALA A 221 9.20 3.72 -0.77
N VAL A 222 8.73 4.82 -1.35
CA VAL A 222 7.31 5.01 -1.71
C VAL A 222 7.15 5.29 -3.20
N LEU A 223 6.26 4.50 -3.85
CA LEU A 223 5.70 4.81 -5.15
C LEU A 223 4.28 5.33 -4.97
N MET A 224 3.99 6.53 -5.46
CA MET A 224 2.65 7.12 -5.35
C MET A 224 2.07 7.49 -6.71
N GLY A 225 0.81 7.10 -6.94
CA GLY A 225 0.00 7.52 -8.09
C GLY A 225 -1.06 8.53 -7.66
N THR A 226 -1.19 9.63 -8.40
CA THR A 226 -2.22 10.66 -8.17
C THR A 226 -3.03 10.92 -9.42
N SER A 227 -4.36 10.85 -9.30
CA SER A 227 -5.33 11.20 -10.36
C SER A 227 -5.78 12.64 -10.20
N LEU A 228 -5.50 13.51 -11.21
CA LEU A 228 -5.83 14.94 -11.09
C LEU A 228 -7.32 15.27 -11.23
N MET A 229 -8.13 14.34 -11.72
CA MET A 229 -9.59 14.49 -11.83
C MET A 229 -10.34 13.79 -10.70
N ASP A 230 -9.63 13.34 -9.67
CA ASP A 230 -10.22 12.66 -8.53
C ASP A 230 -11.06 13.66 -7.69
N THR A 231 -12.32 13.30 -7.46
CA THR A 231 -13.28 14.08 -6.66
C THR A 231 -13.61 13.43 -5.33
N VAL A 232 -13.07 12.26 -5.06
CA VAL A 232 -13.24 11.49 -3.82
C VAL A 232 -12.02 11.69 -2.92
N SER A 233 -10.83 11.49 -3.48
CA SER A 233 -9.56 11.83 -2.86
C SER A 233 -9.02 13.11 -3.49
N ASP A 234 -9.08 14.23 -2.77
CA ASP A 234 -8.62 15.52 -3.29
C ASP A 234 -7.14 15.43 -3.73
N PRO A 235 -6.83 15.70 -5.00
CA PRO A 235 -5.46 15.67 -5.51
C PRO A 235 -4.50 16.57 -4.72
N LYS A 236 -4.97 17.72 -4.24
CA LYS A 236 -4.17 18.63 -3.43
C LYS A 236 -3.75 17.98 -2.10
N GLY A 237 -4.67 17.26 -1.44
CA GLY A 237 -4.36 16.47 -0.24
C GLY A 237 -3.39 15.32 -0.55
N GLN A 238 -3.53 14.66 -1.70
CA GLN A 238 -2.59 13.64 -2.13
C GLN A 238 -1.16 14.20 -2.30
N PHE A 239 -1.01 15.41 -2.88
CA PHE A 239 0.28 16.08 -2.97
C PHE A 239 0.85 16.42 -1.59
N ALA A 240 0.02 16.81 -0.61
CA ALA A 240 0.49 17.04 0.75
C ALA A 240 1.10 15.76 1.36
N VAL A 241 0.46 14.61 1.13
CA VAL A 241 1.01 13.31 1.54
C VAL A 241 2.37 13.07 0.89
N PHE A 242 2.47 13.22 -0.44
CA PHE A 242 3.72 12.99 -1.16
C PHE A 242 4.84 13.95 -0.72
N ASN A 243 4.52 15.24 -0.58
CA ASN A 243 5.49 16.27 -0.21
C ASN A 243 5.99 16.09 1.23
N GLY A 244 5.19 15.51 2.12
CA GLY A 244 5.57 15.20 3.49
C GLY A 244 6.45 13.95 3.65
N LEU A 245 6.64 13.12 2.61
CA LEU A 245 7.54 11.97 2.66
C LEU A 245 9.00 12.41 2.72
N GLU A 246 9.78 11.81 3.62
CA GLU A 246 11.23 12.07 3.78
C GLU A 246 12.10 10.90 3.30
N CYS A 247 11.48 9.82 2.84
CA CYS A 247 12.14 8.65 2.28
C CYS A 247 12.34 8.76 0.75
N ASP A 248 13.01 7.78 0.17
CA ASP A 248 13.05 7.61 -1.29
C ASP A 248 11.64 7.51 -1.85
N ARG A 249 11.30 8.35 -2.84
CA ARG A 249 9.92 8.47 -3.32
C ARG A 249 9.85 8.75 -4.81
N ARG A 250 8.80 8.23 -5.44
CA ARG A 250 8.49 8.45 -6.85
C ARG A 250 7.01 8.78 -7.00
N HIS A 251 6.70 9.86 -7.75
CA HIS A 251 5.34 10.33 -7.98
C HIS A 251 4.95 10.20 -9.45
N ILE A 252 3.85 9.51 -9.73
CA ILE A 252 3.28 9.37 -11.07
C ILE A 252 1.94 10.07 -11.10
N ILE A 253 1.78 11.01 -12.05
CA ILE A 253 0.57 11.82 -12.17
C ILE A 253 -0.26 11.34 -13.35
N TYR A 254 -1.52 11.04 -13.06
CA TYR A 254 -2.53 10.63 -14.04
C TYR A 254 -3.52 11.76 -14.28
N ALA A 255 -3.24 12.58 -15.29
CA ALA A 255 -3.93 13.86 -15.48
C ALA A 255 -5.40 13.73 -15.88
N LYS A 256 -5.81 12.61 -16.47
CA LYS A 256 -7.17 12.39 -17.02
C LYS A 256 -8.03 11.42 -16.20
N TYR A 257 -7.47 10.76 -15.17
CA TYR A 257 -8.19 9.79 -14.36
C TYR A 257 -8.87 10.47 -13.17
N ALA A 258 -10.03 9.92 -12.80
CA ALA A 258 -10.77 10.25 -11.60
C ALA A 258 -10.42 9.25 -10.47
N HIS A 259 -11.35 9.02 -9.52
CA HIS A 259 -11.19 8.01 -8.48
C HIS A 259 -11.48 6.62 -9.04
N GLU A 260 -10.54 6.09 -9.76
CA GLU A 260 -10.68 4.82 -10.44
C GLU A 260 -9.38 4.02 -10.41
N ARG A 261 -9.51 2.72 -10.66
CA ARG A 261 -8.34 1.85 -10.78
C ARG A 261 -7.55 2.16 -12.04
N ILE A 262 -6.25 2.33 -11.90
CA ILE A 262 -5.33 2.63 -12.98
C ILE A 262 -4.46 1.41 -13.28
N ASN A 263 -4.83 0.63 -14.30
CA ASN A 263 -4.08 -0.57 -14.67
C ASN A 263 -2.60 -0.30 -15.03
N ALA A 264 -2.32 0.88 -15.60
CA ALA A 264 -0.96 1.30 -15.89
C ALA A 264 -0.13 1.44 -14.61
N PHE A 265 -0.71 1.98 -13.52
CA PHE A 265 -0.04 2.11 -12.25
C PHE A 265 0.30 0.75 -11.63
N GLU A 266 -0.53 -0.26 -11.82
CA GLU A 266 -0.21 -1.62 -11.34
C GLU A 266 1.06 -2.21 -11.98
N ASN A 267 1.35 -1.85 -13.24
CA ASN A 267 2.60 -2.25 -13.86
C ASN A 267 3.79 -1.54 -13.22
N GLU A 268 3.64 -0.24 -12.94
CA GLU A 268 4.66 0.53 -12.21
C GLU A 268 4.90 -0.03 -10.79
N VAL A 269 3.85 -0.47 -10.10
CA VAL A 269 3.97 -1.15 -8.79
C VAL A 269 4.81 -2.42 -8.90
N VAL A 270 4.54 -3.25 -9.91
CA VAL A 270 5.30 -4.47 -10.17
C VAL A 270 6.78 -4.16 -10.43
N ASP A 271 7.05 -3.19 -11.28
CA ASP A 271 8.42 -2.78 -11.62
C ASP A 271 9.14 -2.18 -10.41
N PHE A 272 8.46 -1.36 -9.63
CA PHE A 272 8.99 -0.76 -8.42
C PHE A 272 9.38 -1.81 -7.38
N PHE A 273 8.53 -2.79 -7.13
CA PHE A 273 8.82 -3.87 -6.21
C PHE A 273 9.97 -4.74 -6.70
N ASN A 274 10.00 -5.08 -7.99
CA ASN A 274 11.10 -5.84 -8.58
C ASN A 274 12.44 -5.10 -8.46
N GLN A 275 12.47 -3.80 -8.74
CA GLN A 275 13.68 -2.99 -8.62
C GLN A 275 14.19 -2.90 -7.19
N THR A 276 13.27 -2.85 -6.21
CA THR A 276 13.63 -2.79 -4.79
C THR A 276 14.26 -4.11 -4.30
N PHE A 277 13.72 -5.26 -4.72
CA PHE A 277 14.15 -6.57 -4.21
C PHE A 277 15.10 -7.33 -5.11
N TYR A 278 15.08 -7.05 -6.38
CA TYR A 278 15.96 -7.65 -7.37
C TYR A 278 16.67 -6.52 -8.13
N PRO A 279 17.50 -5.71 -7.44
CA PRO A 279 18.26 -4.68 -8.14
C PRO A 279 19.03 -5.36 -9.26
N CYS A 280 18.76 -4.94 -10.50
CA CYS A 280 19.37 -5.52 -11.68
C CYS A 280 20.89 -5.62 -11.52
N SER A 281 21.37 -6.83 -11.34
CA SER A 281 22.74 -7.20 -11.65
C SER A 281 22.83 -7.37 -13.18
N LEU A 282 22.49 -6.32 -13.94
CA LEU A 282 22.85 -6.21 -15.34
C LEU A 282 24.30 -5.72 -15.36
N ALA A 283 25.23 -6.66 -15.26
CA ALA A 283 26.60 -6.48 -15.68
C ALA A 283 26.70 -6.70 -17.20
#